data_25d47ba001b339ba612d664e489fb674
#
_entry.id   25d47ba001b339ba612d664e489fb674
#
_cell.length_a   1.000
_cell.length_b   1.000
_cell.length_c   1.000
_cell.angle_alpha   90.00
_cell.angle_beta   90.00
_cell.angle_gamma   90.00
#
_symmetry.space_group_name_H-M   'P 1'
#
loop_
_entity.id
_entity.type
_entity.pdbx_description
1 polymer ?
#
loop_
_entity_poly.entity_id
_entity_poly.type
_entity_poly.pdbx_seq_one_letter_code
_entity_poly.pdbx_strand_id
1 'polypeptide(L)'
;GGKYYAHMGALSTMAEYAVVPDVSAIKIDDDIPLEKAVLVGCAVMTGVGAVTNTAKVEMGSSLAVIGLGGVGMSAIQGASLVAANPIIAVDVLPAKLEYACKMGATHTVDARANMEKEIREISPDGVDYIFEAAGNVDVMAKAYDLVKIGGTLVVVGAPPAEEVLSVPAWTFALQEKTIRGSLYGSSRPNVD
;
A
#
# COMPACT_ATOMS: atom_id res chain seq x y z
N GLY A 1 -19.26 -0.65 36.44
CA GLY A 1 -18.60 -1.32 35.35
C GLY A 1 -18.18 -0.31 34.26
N GLY A 2 -16.88 0.00 34.16
CA GLY A 2 -16.36 0.87 33.15
C GLY A 2 -16.48 0.23 31.76
N LYS A 3 -16.85 1.02 30.75
CA LYS A 3 -16.72 0.59 29.35
C LYS A 3 -15.25 0.71 28.95
N TYR A 4 -14.70 -0.36 28.39
CA TYR A 4 -13.36 -0.31 27.76
C TYR A 4 -13.51 0.20 26.34
N TYR A 5 -12.68 1.16 25.96
CA TYR A 5 -12.55 1.67 24.60
C TYR A 5 -11.16 1.30 24.09
N ALA A 6 -11.10 0.70 22.91
CA ALA A 6 -9.84 0.41 22.27
C ALA A 6 -9.26 1.69 21.65
N HIS A 7 -7.95 1.86 21.77
CA HIS A 7 -7.21 2.96 21.17
C HIS A 7 -6.35 2.41 20.02
N MET A 8 -6.36 3.07 18.89
CA MET A 8 -5.43 2.77 17.80
C MET A 8 -4.17 3.63 17.98
N GLY A 9 -3.00 2.99 18.08
CA GLY A 9 -1.74 3.69 18.27
C GLY A 9 -1.67 4.53 19.55
N ALA A 10 -2.38 4.12 20.61
CA ALA A 10 -2.54 4.88 21.87
C ALA A 10 -3.23 6.25 21.70
N LEU A 11 -3.95 6.47 20.60
CA LEU A 11 -4.66 7.72 20.30
C LEU A 11 -6.18 7.48 20.22
N SER A 12 -6.95 8.50 20.63
CA SER A 12 -8.40 8.59 20.47
C SER A 12 -8.75 10.04 20.17
N THR A 13 -8.78 10.39 18.90
CA THR A 13 -8.92 11.78 18.44
C THR A 13 -10.29 12.12 17.88
N MET A 14 -11.23 11.17 17.84
CA MET A 14 -12.64 11.41 17.47
C MET A 14 -13.41 11.97 18.67
N ALA A 15 -12.98 13.13 19.19
CA ALA A 15 -13.50 13.79 20.36
C ALA A 15 -13.21 15.30 20.29
N GLU A 16 -13.96 16.11 21.05
CA GLU A 16 -13.73 17.56 21.16
C GLU A 16 -12.37 17.87 21.81
N TYR A 17 -11.91 17.01 22.71
CA TYR A 17 -10.63 17.11 23.40
C TYR A 17 -9.95 15.75 23.42
N ALA A 18 -8.65 15.74 23.19
CA ALA A 18 -7.81 14.55 23.29
C ALA A 18 -6.52 14.86 24.05
N VAL A 19 -6.07 13.90 24.86
CA VAL A 19 -4.74 13.94 25.49
C VAL A 19 -3.88 12.95 24.74
N VAL A 20 -2.80 13.45 24.13
CA VAL A 20 -1.89 12.65 23.31
C VAL A 20 -0.46 12.89 23.77
N PRO A 21 0.46 11.92 23.58
CA PRO A 21 1.89 12.19 23.77
C PRO A 21 2.35 13.32 22.83
N ASP A 22 3.21 14.20 23.31
CA ASP A 22 3.74 15.32 22.52
C ASP A 22 4.45 14.87 21.25
N VAL A 23 5.16 13.73 21.32
CA VAL A 23 5.82 13.09 20.16
C VAL A 23 4.85 12.63 19.06
N SER A 24 3.56 12.50 19.39
CA SER A 24 2.51 12.11 18.44
C SER A 24 1.81 13.31 17.81
N ALA A 25 2.15 14.54 18.24
CA ALA A 25 1.58 15.77 17.74
C ALA A 25 2.62 16.50 16.88
N ILE A 26 2.33 16.59 15.57
CA ILE A 26 3.21 17.27 14.62
C ILE A 26 2.51 18.54 14.17
N LYS A 27 3.18 19.68 14.36
CA LYS A 27 2.65 20.95 13.85
C LYS A 27 2.74 20.95 12.33
N ILE A 28 1.63 21.28 11.70
CA ILE A 28 1.55 21.56 10.26
C ILE A 28 1.56 23.08 10.04
N ASP A 29 1.91 23.53 8.84
CA ASP A 29 1.86 24.94 8.47
C ASP A 29 0.42 25.44 8.44
N ASP A 30 0.22 26.70 8.85
CA ASP A 30 -1.12 27.29 9.04
C ASP A 30 -1.88 27.49 7.72
N ASP A 31 -1.20 27.48 6.57
CA ASP A 31 -1.75 27.61 5.22
C ASP A 31 -2.19 26.28 4.59
N ILE A 32 -1.93 25.15 5.25
CA ILE A 32 -2.37 23.83 4.75
C ILE A 32 -3.86 23.64 5.10
N PRO A 33 -4.74 23.46 4.09
CA PRO A 33 -6.15 23.18 4.35
C PRO A 33 -6.32 21.87 5.14
N LEU A 34 -7.10 21.92 6.23
CA LEU A 34 -7.26 20.77 7.14
C LEU A 34 -7.85 19.53 6.45
N GLU A 35 -8.73 19.71 5.44
CA GLU A 35 -9.29 18.62 4.64
C GLU A 35 -8.24 17.88 3.79
N LYS A 36 -7.09 18.50 3.52
CA LYS A 36 -5.94 17.86 2.87
C LYS A 36 -4.97 17.29 3.91
N ALA A 37 -4.70 18.05 4.96
CA ALA A 37 -3.79 17.65 6.03
C ALA A 37 -4.21 16.32 6.68
N VAL A 38 -5.50 16.08 6.87
CA VAL A 38 -6.03 14.84 7.47
C VAL A 38 -5.62 13.58 6.71
N LEU A 39 -5.39 13.67 5.41
CA LEU A 39 -4.96 12.52 4.59
C LEU A 39 -3.48 12.18 4.82
N VAL A 40 -2.66 13.18 5.14
CA VAL A 40 -1.22 13.00 5.37
C VAL A 40 -0.98 12.17 6.61
N GLY A 41 -1.76 12.36 7.66
CA GLY A 41 -1.58 11.68 8.96
C GLY A 41 -1.65 10.15 8.92
N CYS A 42 -2.12 9.53 7.84
CA CYS A 42 -2.15 8.08 7.71
C CYS A 42 -1.96 7.61 6.26
N ALA A 43 -2.95 7.86 5.40
CA ALA A 43 -3.04 7.23 4.08
C ALA A 43 -1.87 7.61 3.16
N VAL A 44 -1.54 8.90 3.08
CA VAL A 44 -0.49 9.40 2.19
C VAL A 44 0.87 8.89 2.67
N MET A 45 1.17 9.08 3.95
CA MET A 45 2.44 8.65 4.54
C MET A 45 2.63 7.14 4.43
N THR A 46 1.57 6.35 4.67
CA THR A 46 1.62 4.89 4.54
C THR A 46 1.86 4.46 3.09
N GLY A 47 1.10 5.00 2.14
CA GLY A 47 1.15 4.57 0.74
C GLY A 47 2.42 5.05 0.04
N VAL A 48 2.73 6.33 0.09
CA VAL A 48 3.96 6.89 -0.49
C VAL A 48 5.19 6.27 0.17
N GLY A 49 5.22 6.21 1.51
CA GLY A 49 6.32 5.63 2.25
C GLY A 49 6.53 4.13 2.01
N ALA A 50 5.46 3.36 1.73
CA ALA A 50 5.62 1.97 1.33
C ALA A 50 6.46 1.85 0.04
N VAL A 51 6.27 2.75 -0.91
CA VAL A 51 7.03 2.80 -2.16
C VAL A 51 8.45 3.33 -1.95
N THR A 52 8.58 4.49 -1.31
CA THR A 52 9.86 5.22 -1.21
C THR A 52 10.78 4.71 -0.12
N ASN A 53 10.24 4.39 1.06
CA ASN A 53 11.02 4.07 2.25
C ASN A 53 11.09 2.55 2.49
N THR A 54 9.93 1.86 2.44
CA THR A 54 9.89 0.42 2.70
C THR A 54 10.47 -0.38 1.52
N ALA A 55 9.90 -0.23 0.33
CA ALA A 55 10.34 -0.98 -0.86
C ALA A 55 11.56 -0.36 -1.52
N LYS A 56 11.72 0.96 -1.45
CA LYS A 56 12.76 1.73 -2.15
C LYS A 56 12.73 1.43 -3.64
N VAL A 57 11.54 1.59 -4.22
CA VAL A 57 11.29 1.27 -5.64
C VAL A 57 12.23 2.10 -6.53
N GLU A 58 12.95 1.41 -7.40
CA GLU A 58 13.86 2.04 -8.34
C GLU A 58 13.09 2.60 -9.55
N MET A 59 13.62 3.68 -10.12
CA MET A 59 13.07 4.28 -11.35
C MET A 59 12.98 3.25 -12.48
N GLY A 60 11.84 3.22 -13.16
CA GLY A 60 11.58 2.31 -14.26
C GLY A 60 11.12 0.90 -13.85
N SER A 61 11.09 0.59 -12.55
CA SER A 61 10.57 -0.70 -12.07
C SER A 61 9.09 -0.86 -12.37
N SER A 62 8.68 -2.06 -12.72
CA SER A 62 7.28 -2.45 -12.87
C SER A 62 6.63 -2.70 -11.51
N LEU A 63 5.41 -2.20 -11.30
CA LEU A 63 4.69 -2.48 -10.07
C LEU A 63 3.17 -2.59 -10.24
N ALA A 64 2.56 -3.32 -9.31
CA ALA A 64 1.10 -3.36 -9.17
C ALA A 64 0.70 -2.94 -7.75
N VAL A 65 -0.42 -2.24 -7.63
CA VAL A 65 -1.07 -1.89 -6.36
C VAL A 65 -2.44 -2.53 -6.32
N ILE A 66 -2.67 -3.41 -5.35
CA ILE A 66 -3.92 -4.16 -5.18
C ILE A 66 -4.68 -3.59 -3.99
N GLY A 67 -5.91 -3.10 -4.26
CA GLY A 67 -6.73 -2.38 -3.28
C GLY A 67 -6.48 -0.87 -3.31
N LEU A 68 -7.39 -0.14 -3.96
CA LEU A 68 -7.30 1.31 -4.18
C LEU A 68 -8.15 2.10 -3.18
N GLY A 69 -7.89 1.86 -1.89
CA GLY A 69 -8.29 2.76 -0.81
C GLY A 69 -7.36 3.98 -0.72
N GLY A 70 -7.46 4.75 0.35
CA GLY A 70 -6.58 5.91 0.57
C GLY A 70 -5.09 5.55 0.51
N VAL A 71 -4.70 4.43 1.12
CA VAL A 71 -3.32 3.92 1.10
C VAL A 71 -2.90 3.48 -0.30
N GLY A 72 -3.71 2.67 -1.00
CA GLY A 72 -3.37 2.21 -2.34
C GLY A 72 -3.28 3.35 -3.36
N MET A 73 -4.19 4.33 -3.30
CA MET A 73 -4.10 5.53 -4.15
C MET A 73 -2.83 6.32 -3.88
N SER A 74 -2.43 6.42 -2.62
CA SER A 74 -1.18 7.09 -2.25
C SER A 74 0.05 6.29 -2.71
N ALA A 75 -0.02 4.95 -2.72
CA ALA A 75 1.04 4.11 -3.30
C ALA A 75 1.16 4.33 -4.83
N ILE A 76 0.04 4.48 -5.55
CA ILE A 76 0.05 4.86 -6.99
C ILE A 76 0.76 6.20 -7.19
N GLN A 77 0.45 7.21 -6.35
CA GLN A 77 1.15 8.50 -6.42
C GLN A 77 2.64 8.37 -6.12
N GLY A 78 3.00 7.60 -5.08
CA GLY A 78 4.39 7.29 -4.75
C GLY A 78 5.13 6.62 -5.91
N ALA A 79 4.48 5.66 -6.58
CA ALA A 79 5.02 4.98 -7.77
C ALA A 79 5.26 5.95 -8.93
N SER A 80 4.32 6.87 -9.15
CA SER A 80 4.48 7.93 -10.16
C SER A 80 5.63 8.88 -9.85
N LEU A 81 5.79 9.26 -8.56
CA LEU A 81 6.88 10.14 -8.11
C LEU A 81 8.28 9.52 -8.35
N VAL A 82 8.43 8.21 -8.21
CA VAL A 82 9.68 7.49 -8.48
C VAL A 82 9.82 7.06 -9.95
N ALA A 83 8.91 7.50 -10.81
CA ALA A 83 8.89 7.16 -12.24
C ALA A 83 8.90 5.64 -12.51
N ALA A 84 8.16 4.85 -11.72
CA ALA A 84 7.92 3.45 -11.99
C ALA A 84 7.13 3.26 -13.31
N ASN A 85 7.37 2.15 -14.03
CA ASN A 85 6.66 1.87 -15.27
C ASN A 85 6.78 0.37 -15.65
N PRO A 86 5.66 -0.35 -15.91
CA PRO A 86 4.27 0.10 -15.74
C PRO A 86 3.85 0.25 -14.27
N ILE A 87 2.83 1.09 -14.03
CA ILE A 87 2.11 1.21 -12.76
C ILE A 87 0.71 0.62 -12.97
N ILE A 88 0.45 -0.54 -12.39
CA ILE A 88 -0.79 -1.30 -12.56
C ILE A 88 -1.67 -1.10 -11.32
N ALA A 89 -2.84 -0.50 -11.51
CA ALA A 89 -3.83 -0.31 -10.45
C ALA A 89 -4.89 -1.41 -10.49
N VAL A 90 -5.13 -2.08 -9.35
CA VAL A 90 -6.03 -3.23 -9.25
C VAL A 90 -7.09 -2.97 -8.17
N ASP A 91 -8.36 -3.00 -8.53
CA ASP A 91 -9.50 -2.90 -7.59
C ASP A 91 -10.76 -3.56 -8.19
N VAL A 92 -11.77 -3.78 -7.38
CA VAL A 92 -13.08 -4.29 -7.81
C VAL A 92 -14.05 -3.17 -8.24
N LEU A 93 -13.75 -1.92 -7.96
CA LEU A 93 -14.63 -0.77 -8.22
C LEU A 93 -14.14 0.05 -9.42
N PRO A 94 -14.89 0.09 -10.55
CA PRO A 94 -14.48 0.82 -11.76
C PRO A 94 -14.16 2.30 -11.52
N ALA A 95 -14.93 2.98 -10.65
CA ALA A 95 -14.68 4.38 -10.33
C ALA A 95 -13.30 4.62 -9.70
N LYS A 96 -12.79 3.66 -8.91
CA LYS A 96 -11.45 3.74 -8.33
C LYS A 96 -10.38 3.48 -9.37
N LEU A 97 -10.60 2.56 -10.30
CA LEU A 97 -9.70 2.31 -11.42
C LEU A 97 -9.55 3.56 -12.29
N GLU A 98 -10.66 4.22 -12.63
CA GLU A 98 -10.63 5.50 -13.36
C GLU A 98 -9.87 6.58 -12.59
N TYR A 99 -10.09 6.67 -11.28
CA TYR A 99 -9.40 7.65 -10.44
C TYR A 99 -7.90 7.38 -10.32
N ALA A 100 -7.50 6.11 -10.26
CA ALA A 100 -6.09 5.72 -10.21
C ALA A 100 -5.30 6.19 -11.45
N CYS A 101 -5.92 6.20 -12.64
CA CYS A 101 -5.30 6.77 -13.83
C CYS A 101 -4.96 8.27 -13.65
N LYS A 102 -5.85 9.03 -12.99
CA LYS A 102 -5.62 10.46 -12.67
C LYS A 102 -4.50 10.65 -11.64
N MET A 103 -4.22 9.60 -10.84
CA MET A 103 -3.17 9.58 -9.81
C MET A 103 -1.82 9.05 -10.33
N GLY A 104 -1.74 8.61 -11.59
CA GLY A 104 -0.50 8.17 -12.21
C GLY A 104 -0.43 6.69 -12.59
N ALA A 105 -1.51 5.92 -12.42
CA ALA A 105 -1.56 4.56 -12.93
C ALA A 105 -1.50 4.55 -14.48
N THR A 106 -0.68 3.68 -15.04
CA THR A 106 -0.55 3.50 -16.49
C THR A 106 -1.50 2.43 -17.04
N HIS A 107 -1.87 1.47 -16.18
CA HIS A 107 -2.78 0.37 -16.50
C HIS A 107 -3.74 0.13 -15.33
N THR A 108 -4.91 -0.41 -15.66
CA THR A 108 -5.93 -0.79 -14.67
C THR A 108 -6.38 -2.23 -14.89
N VAL A 109 -6.65 -2.95 -13.83
CA VAL A 109 -7.12 -4.33 -13.82
C VAL A 109 -8.33 -4.44 -12.90
N ASP A 110 -9.43 -5.01 -13.41
CA ASP A 110 -10.62 -5.32 -12.61
C ASP A 110 -10.42 -6.65 -11.88
N ALA A 111 -10.24 -6.60 -10.56
CA ALA A 111 -10.00 -7.80 -9.75
C ALA A 111 -11.18 -8.79 -9.72
N ARG A 112 -12.37 -8.42 -10.21
CA ARG A 112 -13.51 -9.35 -10.37
C ARG A 112 -13.33 -10.27 -11.57
N ALA A 113 -12.52 -9.89 -12.55
CA ALA A 113 -12.13 -10.72 -13.69
C ALA A 113 -10.94 -11.62 -13.30
N ASN A 114 -10.15 -12.05 -14.26
CA ASN A 114 -8.95 -12.82 -13.98
C ASN A 114 -7.73 -11.89 -13.81
N MET A 115 -7.54 -11.41 -12.58
CA MET A 115 -6.45 -10.50 -12.21
C MET A 115 -5.07 -11.04 -12.65
N GLU A 116 -4.83 -12.33 -12.43
CA GLU A 116 -3.54 -12.96 -12.73
C GLU A 116 -3.25 -12.94 -14.24
N LYS A 117 -4.27 -13.24 -15.04
CA LYS A 117 -4.15 -13.21 -16.49
C LYS A 117 -3.90 -11.79 -17.00
N GLU A 118 -4.70 -10.83 -16.55
CA GLU A 118 -4.60 -9.44 -17.01
C GLU A 118 -3.26 -8.80 -16.62
N ILE A 119 -2.75 -9.05 -15.41
CA ILE A 119 -1.42 -8.57 -15.02
C ILE A 119 -0.33 -9.20 -15.89
N ARG A 120 -0.42 -10.51 -16.23
CA ARG A 120 0.56 -11.16 -17.09
C ARG A 120 0.45 -10.74 -18.56
N GLU A 121 -0.67 -10.26 -19.02
CA GLU A 121 -0.79 -9.63 -20.35
C GLU A 121 -0.02 -8.31 -20.42
N ILE A 122 0.05 -7.56 -19.29
CA ILE A 122 0.82 -6.31 -19.20
C ILE A 122 2.31 -6.61 -18.92
N SER A 123 2.58 -7.57 -18.05
CA SER A 123 3.92 -7.96 -17.61
C SER A 123 4.05 -9.49 -17.56
N PRO A 124 4.47 -10.15 -18.64
CA PRO A 124 4.42 -11.62 -18.79
C PRO A 124 5.17 -12.39 -17.70
N ASP A 125 6.31 -11.88 -17.25
CA ASP A 125 7.15 -12.50 -16.21
C ASP A 125 6.71 -12.13 -14.77
N GLY A 126 5.67 -11.32 -14.63
CA GLY A 126 5.27 -10.69 -13.38
C GLY A 126 5.91 -9.30 -13.23
N VAL A 127 5.69 -8.67 -12.07
CA VAL A 127 6.18 -7.32 -11.78
C VAL A 127 7.28 -7.31 -10.72
N ASP A 128 8.11 -6.25 -10.70
CA ASP A 128 9.18 -6.08 -9.71
C ASP A 128 8.62 -5.96 -8.29
N TYR A 129 7.52 -5.20 -8.14
CA TYR A 129 6.91 -4.95 -6.84
C TYR A 129 5.40 -5.12 -6.92
N ILE A 130 4.82 -5.72 -5.87
CA ILE A 130 3.37 -5.67 -5.65
C ILE A 130 3.11 -5.09 -4.26
N PHE A 131 2.25 -4.08 -4.20
CA PHE A 131 1.76 -3.49 -2.95
C PHE A 131 0.37 -4.03 -2.68
N GLU A 132 0.22 -4.89 -1.68
CA GLU A 132 -1.08 -5.37 -1.26
C GLU A 132 -1.63 -4.44 -0.16
N ALA A 133 -2.73 -3.74 -0.47
CA ALA A 133 -3.37 -2.75 0.39
C ALA A 133 -4.87 -3.05 0.64
N ALA A 134 -5.35 -4.24 0.28
CA ALA A 134 -6.71 -4.69 0.54
C ALA A 134 -6.84 -5.43 1.88
N GLY A 135 -5.74 -6.01 2.40
CA GLY A 135 -5.72 -6.75 3.65
C GLY A 135 -6.39 -8.13 3.57
N ASN A 136 -6.21 -8.83 2.45
CA ASN A 136 -6.80 -10.15 2.24
C ASN A 136 -5.72 -11.19 1.91
N VAL A 137 -5.63 -12.26 2.72
CA VAL A 137 -4.55 -13.26 2.60
C VAL A 137 -4.61 -14.07 1.30
N ASP A 138 -5.80 -14.32 0.75
CA ASP A 138 -5.92 -15.02 -0.54
C ASP A 138 -5.42 -14.15 -1.69
N VAL A 139 -5.68 -12.83 -1.59
CA VAL A 139 -5.15 -11.85 -2.54
C VAL A 139 -3.64 -11.73 -2.39
N MET A 140 -3.11 -11.73 -1.16
CA MET A 140 -1.66 -11.73 -0.90
C MET A 140 -0.96 -12.94 -1.51
N ALA A 141 -1.56 -14.14 -1.39
CA ALA A 141 -0.99 -15.36 -1.98
C ALA A 141 -0.93 -15.26 -3.51
N LYS A 142 -2.01 -14.84 -4.16
CA LYS A 142 -2.06 -14.59 -5.61
C LYS A 142 -1.08 -13.49 -6.04
N ALA A 143 -1.00 -12.42 -5.27
CA ALA A 143 -0.05 -11.34 -5.49
C ALA A 143 1.39 -11.85 -5.47
N TYR A 144 1.72 -12.72 -4.51
CA TYR A 144 3.05 -13.31 -4.42
C TYR A 144 3.43 -14.11 -5.68
N ASP A 145 2.49 -14.83 -6.28
CA ASP A 145 2.73 -15.58 -7.53
C ASP A 145 3.00 -14.67 -8.73
N LEU A 146 2.46 -13.45 -8.70
CA LEU A 146 2.62 -12.43 -9.75
C LEU A 146 3.88 -11.58 -9.61
N VAL A 147 4.59 -11.69 -8.50
CA VAL A 147 5.92 -11.09 -8.35
C VAL A 147 6.90 -11.88 -9.20
N LYS A 148 7.71 -11.20 -10.01
CA LYS A 148 8.76 -11.85 -10.82
C LYS A 148 9.89 -12.44 -9.96
N ILE A 149 10.78 -13.20 -10.57
CA ILE A 149 12.02 -13.68 -9.92
C ILE A 149 12.82 -12.45 -9.43
N GLY A 150 13.29 -12.51 -8.18
CA GLY A 150 14.00 -11.40 -7.52
C GLY A 150 13.11 -10.25 -7.05
N GLY A 151 11.80 -10.28 -7.33
CA GLY A 151 10.88 -9.19 -6.97
C GLY A 151 10.35 -9.27 -5.53
N THR A 152 9.54 -8.29 -5.16
CA THR A 152 9.08 -8.10 -3.78
C THR A 152 7.57 -7.92 -3.69
N LEU A 153 6.91 -8.72 -2.83
CA LEU A 153 5.57 -8.46 -2.32
C LEU A 153 5.68 -7.56 -1.08
N VAL A 154 5.07 -6.39 -1.11
CA VAL A 154 4.96 -5.47 0.03
C VAL A 154 3.55 -5.57 0.61
N VAL A 155 3.45 -6.11 1.82
CA VAL A 155 2.19 -6.24 2.55
C VAL A 155 1.95 -4.97 3.36
N VAL A 156 0.94 -4.21 2.99
CA VAL A 156 0.52 -2.95 3.62
C VAL A 156 -0.85 -3.09 4.27
N GLY A 157 -1.73 -3.85 3.64
CA GLY A 157 -3.05 -4.19 4.19
C GLY A 157 -2.92 -5.07 5.42
N ALA A 158 -3.76 -4.84 6.42
CA ALA A 158 -3.77 -5.59 7.68
C ALA A 158 -4.92 -6.60 7.68
N PRO A 159 -4.66 -7.91 7.48
CA PRO A 159 -5.66 -8.95 7.63
C PRO A 159 -5.98 -9.19 9.12
N PRO A 160 -7.04 -9.94 9.45
CA PRO A 160 -7.25 -10.46 10.80
C PRO A 160 -6.02 -11.18 11.35
N ALA A 161 -5.77 -11.03 12.66
CA ALA A 161 -4.52 -11.50 13.28
C ALA A 161 -4.32 -13.02 13.23
N GLU A 162 -5.41 -13.77 13.14
CA GLU A 162 -5.43 -15.25 13.06
C GLU A 162 -5.22 -15.79 11.63
N GLU A 163 -5.33 -14.96 10.61
CA GLU A 163 -5.14 -15.40 9.24
C GLU A 163 -3.66 -15.62 8.89
N VAL A 164 -3.40 -16.63 8.10
CA VAL A 164 -2.05 -17.08 7.75
C VAL A 164 -1.84 -16.99 6.24
N LEU A 165 -0.83 -16.25 5.83
CA LEU A 165 -0.35 -16.24 4.45
C LEU A 165 0.45 -17.52 4.17
N SER A 166 -0.03 -18.32 3.21
CA SER A 166 0.66 -19.54 2.76
C SER A 166 1.27 -19.32 1.39
N VAL A 167 2.58 -19.52 1.30
CA VAL A 167 3.34 -19.42 0.04
C VAL A 167 4.32 -20.58 -0.10
N PRO A 168 4.66 -21.02 -1.34
CA PRO A 168 5.60 -22.11 -1.56
C PRO A 168 7.01 -21.74 -1.09
N ALA A 169 7.53 -22.41 -0.07
CA ALA A 169 8.82 -22.08 0.54
C ALA A 169 10.01 -22.15 -0.42
N TRP A 170 9.99 -23.06 -1.42
CA TRP A 170 11.07 -23.22 -2.39
C TRP A 170 11.30 -21.95 -3.25
N THR A 171 10.28 -21.12 -3.43
CA THR A 171 10.36 -19.89 -4.22
C THR A 171 11.28 -18.84 -3.59
N PHE A 172 11.44 -18.84 -2.26
CA PHE A 172 12.40 -17.95 -1.60
C PHE A 172 13.84 -18.25 -2.01
N ALA A 173 14.20 -19.54 -2.06
CA ALA A 173 15.57 -19.94 -2.42
C ALA A 173 15.82 -19.95 -3.94
N LEU A 174 14.85 -20.44 -4.73
CA LEU A 174 15.06 -20.67 -6.16
C LEU A 174 14.60 -19.53 -7.05
N GLN A 175 13.76 -18.64 -6.54
CA GLN A 175 13.28 -17.46 -7.25
C GLN A 175 13.68 -16.14 -6.56
N GLU A 176 14.39 -16.21 -5.44
CA GLU A 176 14.87 -15.02 -4.69
C GLU A 176 13.77 -14.00 -4.38
N LYS A 177 12.51 -14.46 -4.30
CA LYS A 177 11.36 -13.57 -4.00
C LYS A 177 11.42 -13.11 -2.55
N THR A 178 10.98 -11.86 -2.34
CA THR A 178 10.90 -11.24 -1.02
C THR A 178 9.44 -10.95 -0.64
N ILE A 179 9.11 -11.16 0.65
CA ILE A 179 7.90 -10.61 1.27
C ILE A 179 8.35 -9.62 2.34
N ARG A 180 7.81 -8.41 2.28
CA ARG A 180 8.15 -7.34 3.20
C ARG A 180 6.88 -6.69 3.76
N GLY A 181 6.78 -6.59 5.08
CA GLY A 181 5.73 -5.79 5.73
C GLY A 181 6.06 -4.30 5.68
N SER A 182 5.02 -3.46 5.57
CA SER A 182 5.14 -2.02 5.64
C SER A 182 4.15 -1.48 6.66
N LEU A 183 4.65 -1.03 7.81
CA LEU A 183 3.87 -0.33 8.81
C LEU A 183 4.10 1.17 8.65
N TYR A 184 3.00 1.90 8.40
CA TYR A 184 3.02 3.37 8.29
C TYR A 184 4.03 3.89 7.24
N GLY A 185 4.30 3.07 6.20
CA GLY A 185 5.25 3.40 5.15
C GLY A 185 6.71 3.48 5.60
N SER A 186 7.07 2.88 6.74
CA SER A 186 8.40 3.04 7.37
C SER A 186 8.81 4.52 7.49
N SER A 187 7.84 5.41 7.66
CA SER A 187 8.03 6.85 7.62
C SER A 187 8.47 7.40 8.99
N ARG A 188 9.10 8.55 8.93
CA ARG A 188 9.47 9.37 10.09
C ARG A 188 8.66 10.67 10.05
N PRO A 189 7.50 10.73 10.73
CA PRO A 189 6.52 11.81 10.55
C PRO A 189 7.06 13.24 10.73
N ASN A 190 8.15 13.41 11.49
CA ASN A 190 8.80 14.71 11.71
C ASN A 190 9.80 15.11 10.60
N VAL A 191 10.03 14.25 9.59
CA VAL A 191 11.09 14.43 8.59
C VAL A 191 10.58 14.21 7.16
N ASP A 192 9.74 13.18 7.00
CA ASP A 192 9.23 12.74 5.70
C ASP A 192 7.91 13.45 5.37
#